data_395d97bd8f1a8357562e8bbd1be04b3a
#
_entry.id   395d97bd8f1a8357562e8bbd1be04b3a
#
_cell.length_a   1.000
_cell.length_b   1.000
_cell.length_c   1.000
_cell.angle_alpha   90.00
_cell.angle_beta   90.00
_cell.angle_gamma   90.00
#
_symmetry.space_group_name_H-M   'P 1'
#
loop_
_entity.id
_entity.type
_entity.pdbx_description
1 polymer ?
#
loop_
_entity_poly.entity_id
_entity_poly.type
_entity_poly.pdbx_seq_one_letter_code
_entity_poly.pdbx_strand_id
1 'polypeptide(L)'
;MMYHHSLDIPLDTLAYQFEEKPLLIGGKAMEYYGLRKAGADIDLVISAADHRRLAAQYPDHIKDLYGDIGICEFGFEIWNQICRFGYDDLKEGAIEESNLLIVSIEKLLFLKTLAIKHEKYYQDVLLLVDEILKRQYAVN
;
A
#
# COMPACT_ATOMS: atom_id res chain seq x y z
N MET A 1 9.43 21.03 0.85
CA MET A 1 9.19 20.23 -0.35
C MET A 1 8.00 19.33 -0.19
N MET A 2 7.09 19.42 -1.06
CA MET A 2 5.87 18.59 -1.03
C MET A 2 6.08 17.36 -1.89
N TYR A 3 5.88 16.21 -1.31
CA TYR A 3 5.94 14.97 -2.06
C TYR A 3 4.59 14.60 -2.60
N HIS A 4 3.60 14.76 -1.75
CA HIS A 4 2.31 14.20 -2.03
C HIS A 4 1.49 15.16 -2.83
N HIS A 5 0.73 14.59 -3.65
CA HIS A 5 -0.37 15.22 -4.27
C HIS A 5 -1.61 14.63 -3.66
N SER A 6 -2.71 15.30 -3.78
CA SER A 6 -3.97 14.70 -3.41
C SER A 6 -4.22 13.53 -4.34
N LEU A 7 -3.88 12.33 -3.86
CA LEU A 7 -4.23 11.12 -4.59
C LEU A 7 -5.72 10.89 -4.46
N ASP A 8 -6.35 10.68 -5.59
CA ASP A 8 -7.77 10.36 -5.61
C ASP A 8 -7.92 8.85 -5.50
N ILE A 9 -8.11 8.36 -4.27
CA ILE A 9 -8.36 6.96 -4.01
C ILE A 9 -9.84 6.81 -3.73
N PRO A 10 -10.61 6.24 -4.68
CA PRO A 10 -12.07 6.22 -4.58
C PRO A 10 -12.57 5.12 -3.65
N LEU A 11 -12.29 5.23 -2.35
CA LEU A 11 -12.71 4.25 -1.35
C LEU A 11 -14.23 4.06 -1.33
N ASP A 12 -14.98 5.10 -1.68
CA ASP A 12 -16.44 5.05 -1.67
C ASP A 12 -17.01 3.99 -2.60
N THR A 13 -16.27 3.65 -3.67
CA THR A 13 -16.74 2.63 -4.60
C THR A 13 -16.85 1.25 -3.95
N LEU A 14 -16.14 1.02 -2.86
CA LEU A 14 -16.22 -0.25 -2.13
C LEU A 14 -17.51 -0.38 -1.32
N ALA A 15 -18.25 0.72 -1.13
CA ALA A 15 -19.49 0.73 -0.35
C ALA A 15 -19.32 0.08 1.03
N TYR A 16 -18.19 0.36 1.67
CA TYR A 16 -17.82 -0.20 2.96
C TYR A 16 -17.21 0.90 3.83
N GLN A 17 -17.63 0.96 5.08
CA GLN A 17 -17.08 1.93 6.02
C GLN A 17 -16.00 1.26 6.88
N PHE A 18 -14.77 1.69 6.67
CA PHE A 18 -13.62 1.13 7.40
C PHE A 18 -13.62 1.57 8.85
N GLU A 19 -13.36 0.63 9.75
CA GLU A 19 -13.19 0.90 11.16
C GLU A 19 -11.84 1.55 11.43
N GLU A 20 -10.81 1.09 10.72
CA GLU A 20 -9.48 1.68 10.77
C GLU A 20 -9.07 2.09 9.36
N LYS A 21 -8.36 3.21 9.25
CA LYS A 21 -7.99 3.75 7.94
C LYS A 21 -7.16 2.73 7.16
N PRO A 22 -7.53 2.45 5.91
CA PRO A 22 -6.69 1.57 5.07
C PRO A 22 -5.30 2.13 4.87
N LEU A 23 -4.32 1.25 4.79
CA LEU A 23 -2.93 1.60 4.53
C LEU A 23 -2.66 1.48 3.03
N LEU A 24 -2.31 2.58 2.40
CA LEU A 24 -1.95 2.60 0.97
C LEU A 24 -0.52 2.13 0.81
N ILE A 25 -0.33 1.12 -0.05
CA ILE A 25 0.99 0.57 -0.38
C ILE A 25 1.15 0.56 -1.90
N GLY A 26 2.19 -0.08 -2.40
CA GLY A 26 2.34 -0.35 -3.82
C GLY A 26 2.58 0.87 -4.69
N GLY A 27 2.15 0.78 -5.95
CA GLY A 27 2.40 1.81 -6.95
C GLY A 27 1.80 3.17 -6.60
N LYS A 28 0.62 3.21 -6.02
CA LYS A 28 0.00 4.47 -5.61
C LYS A 28 0.79 5.15 -4.49
N ALA A 29 1.39 4.38 -3.59
CA ALA A 29 2.27 4.94 -2.57
C ALA A 29 3.56 5.49 -3.19
N MET A 30 4.11 4.81 -4.20
CA MET A 30 5.26 5.34 -4.96
C MET A 30 4.93 6.70 -5.56
N GLU A 31 3.75 6.82 -6.14
CA GLU A 31 3.30 8.07 -6.75
C GLU A 31 3.08 9.16 -5.70
N TYR A 32 2.54 8.80 -4.55
CA TYR A 32 2.34 9.75 -3.45
C TYR A 32 3.66 10.42 -3.06
N TYR A 33 4.73 9.63 -3.02
CA TYR A 33 6.06 10.16 -2.70
C TYR A 33 6.76 10.82 -3.88
N GLY A 34 6.13 10.87 -5.04
CA GLY A 34 6.70 11.51 -6.22
C GLY A 34 7.82 10.71 -6.87
N LEU A 35 7.91 9.40 -6.60
CA LEU A 35 9.01 8.57 -7.08
C LEU A 35 8.77 8.03 -8.48
N ARG A 36 7.53 7.73 -8.80
CA ARG A 36 7.10 7.37 -10.16
C ARG A 36 5.59 7.42 -10.26
N LYS A 37 5.10 7.38 -11.49
CA LYS A 37 3.67 7.30 -11.75
C LYS A 37 3.16 5.91 -11.44
N ALA A 38 1.98 5.81 -10.87
CA ALA A 38 1.36 4.53 -10.55
C ALA A 38 0.68 3.93 -11.79
N GLY A 39 0.50 2.61 -11.73
CA GLY A 39 -0.37 1.91 -12.65
C GLY A 39 -1.84 2.03 -12.21
N ALA A 40 -2.67 1.13 -12.72
CA ALA A 40 -4.12 1.17 -12.50
C ALA A 40 -4.53 0.60 -11.14
N ASP A 41 -3.76 -0.36 -10.61
CA ASP A 41 -4.14 -1.06 -9.38
C ASP A 41 -3.92 -0.21 -8.14
N ILE A 42 -4.84 -0.34 -7.18
CA ILE A 42 -4.75 0.33 -5.89
C ILE A 42 -4.57 -0.74 -4.83
N ASP A 43 -3.41 -0.74 -4.18
CA ASP A 43 -3.04 -1.76 -3.21
C ASP A 43 -3.22 -1.24 -1.79
N LEU A 44 -4.00 -1.96 -0.99
CA LEU A 44 -4.30 -1.57 0.39
C LEU A 44 -4.03 -2.73 1.34
N VAL A 45 -3.59 -2.39 2.56
CA VAL A 45 -3.60 -3.33 3.68
C VAL A 45 -4.58 -2.76 4.71
N ILE A 46 -5.49 -3.60 5.20
CA ILE A 46 -6.52 -3.20 6.14
C ILE A 46 -6.47 -4.08 7.39
N SER A 47 -7.17 -3.66 8.44
CA SER A 47 -7.22 -4.44 9.67
C SER A 47 -7.87 -5.81 9.42
N ALA A 48 -7.54 -6.78 10.25
CA ALA A 48 -8.12 -8.13 10.11
C ALA A 48 -9.64 -8.09 10.23
N ALA A 49 -10.18 -7.24 11.10
CA ALA A 49 -11.62 -7.12 11.28
C ALA A 49 -12.30 -6.54 10.04
N ASP A 50 -11.71 -5.47 9.49
CA ASP A 50 -12.25 -4.89 8.25
C ASP A 50 -12.13 -5.88 7.09
N HIS A 51 -11.03 -6.61 7.03
CA HIS A 51 -10.82 -7.59 5.96
C HIS A 51 -11.89 -8.68 6.00
N ARG A 52 -12.21 -9.20 7.19
CA ARG A 52 -13.26 -10.22 7.32
C ARG A 52 -14.61 -9.70 6.84
N ARG A 53 -14.97 -8.48 7.22
CA ARG A 53 -16.26 -7.90 6.84
C ARG A 53 -16.34 -7.59 5.36
N LEU A 54 -15.26 -7.05 4.82
CA LEU A 54 -15.19 -6.73 3.39
C LEU A 54 -15.22 -8.01 2.55
N ALA A 55 -14.52 -9.05 2.98
CA ALA A 55 -14.54 -10.35 2.30
C ALA A 55 -15.94 -10.95 2.31
N ALA A 56 -16.68 -10.77 3.39
CA ALA A 56 -18.07 -11.24 3.46
C ALA A 56 -18.99 -10.47 2.49
N GLN A 57 -18.68 -9.19 2.26
CA GLN A 57 -19.41 -8.36 1.32
C GLN A 57 -19.11 -8.73 -0.14
N TYR A 58 -17.87 -9.16 -0.43
CA TYR A 58 -17.42 -9.48 -1.78
C TYR A 58 -16.84 -10.90 -1.84
N PRO A 59 -17.63 -11.95 -1.51
CA PRO A 59 -17.08 -13.30 -1.41
C PRO A 59 -16.59 -13.88 -2.74
N ASP A 60 -17.08 -13.35 -3.86
CA ASP A 60 -16.69 -13.83 -5.19
C ASP A 60 -15.42 -13.18 -5.73
N HIS A 61 -14.84 -12.24 -4.98
CA HIS A 61 -13.68 -11.47 -5.41
C HIS A 61 -12.44 -11.75 -4.58
N ILE A 62 -12.41 -12.88 -3.90
CA ILE A 62 -11.29 -13.27 -3.05
C ILE A 62 -10.31 -14.08 -3.87
N LYS A 63 -9.03 -13.69 -3.85
CA LYS A 63 -7.98 -14.38 -4.59
C LYS A 63 -6.77 -14.63 -3.73
N ASP A 64 -6.09 -15.73 -4.00
CA ASP A 64 -4.78 -16.01 -3.44
C ASP A 64 -3.75 -15.27 -4.30
N LEU A 65 -3.14 -14.24 -3.73
CA LEU A 65 -2.14 -13.44 -4.42
C LEU A 65 -0.78 -13.76 -3.81
N TYR A 66 -0.08 -14.73 -4.39
CA TYR A 66 1.25 -15.17 -3.96
C TYR A 66 1.27 -15.67 -2.50
N GLY A 67 0.20 -16.35 -2.10
CA GLY A 67 0.09 -16.93 -0.76
C GLY A 67 -0.67 -16.08 0.25
N ASP A 68 -1.01 -14.85 -0.10
CA ASP A 68 -1.79 -13.96 0.76
C ASP A 68 -3.17 -13.73 0.17
N ILE A 69 -4.19 -13.74 1.01
CA ILE A 69 -5.57 -13.63 0.57
C ILE A 69 -5.91 -12.17 0.33
N GLY A 70 -6.17 -11.84 -0.93
CA GLY A 70 -6.55 -10.49 -1.34
C GLY A 70 -8.00 -10.41 -1.77
N ILE A 71 -8.62 -9.27 -1.53
CA ILE A 71 -9.94 -8.94 -2.05
C ILE A 71 -9.71 -8.05 -3.25
N CYS A 72 -10.14 -8.51 -4.44
CA CYS A 72 -9.88 -7.81 -5.70
C CYS A 72 -11.19 -7.31 -6.27
N GLU A 73 -11.46 -6.01 -6.15
CA GLU A 73 -12.70 -5.40 -6.60
C GLU A 73 -12.45 -3.96 -7.02
N PHE A 74 -13.06 -3.53 -8.11
CA PHE A 74 -12.98 -2.14 -8.61
C PHE A 74 -11.55 -1.61 -8.78
N GLY A 75 -10.62 -2.49 -9.15
CA GLY A 75 -9.21 -2.09 -9.30
C GLY A 75 -8.43 -2.09 -7.99
N PHE A 76 -9.07 -2.39 -6.88
CA PHE A 76 -8.40 -2.56 -5.60
C PHE A 76 -7.87 -3.96 -5.43
N GLU A 77 -6.71 -4.08 -4.78
CA GLU A 77 -6.18 -5.34 -4.26
C GLU A 77 -5.94 -5.11 -2.77
N ILE A 78 -6.69 -5.82 -1.93
CA ILE A 78 -6.79 -5.49 -0.51
C ILE A 78 -6.45 -6.71 0.34
N TRP A 79 -5.41 -6.57 1.16
CA TRP A 79 -4.93 -7.61 2.06
C TRP A 79 -5.12 -7.21 3.52
N ASN A 80 -5.04 -8.20 4.42
CA ASN A 80 -4.89 -7.92 5.85
C ASN A 80 -3.47 -8.22 6.33
N GLN A 81 -2.70 -8.94 5.51
CA GLN A 81 -1.29 -9.22 5.80
C GLN A 81 -0.56 -9.52 4.50
N ILE A 82 0.76 -9.34 4.52
CA ILE A 82 1.65 -9.69 3.41
C ILE A 82 2.82 -10.43 4.02
N CYS A 83 3.06 -11.66 3.60
CA CYS A 83 4.10 -12.52 4.16
C CYS A 83 4.04 -12.55 5.69
N ARG A 84 2.83 -12.64 6.23
CA ARG A 84 2.55 -12.67 7.68
C ARG A 84 2.75 -11.34 8.42
N PHE A 85 3.18 -10.29 7.72
CA PHE A 85 3.22 -8.96 8.31
C PHE A 85 1.85 -8.32 8.18
N GLY A 86 1.22 -8.05 9.30
CA GLY A 86 -0.14 -7.55 9.32
C GLY A 86 -0.23 -6.04 9.27
N TYR A 87 -1.47 -5.57 9.30
CA TYR A 87 -1.77 -4.14 9.25
C TYR A 87 -1.02 -3.36 10.34
N ASP A 88 -1.00 -3.88 11.58
CA ASP A 88 -0.35 -3.16 12.68
C ASP A 88 1.16 -3.07 12.50
N ASP A 89 1.77 -4.10 11.92
CA ASP A 89 3.21 -4.06 11.63
C ASP A 89 3.53 -3.06 10.53
N LEU A 90 2.71 -3.07 9.48
CA LEU A 90 3.01 -2.31 8.27
C LEU A 90 2.64 -0.84 8.37
N LYS A 91 1.70 -0.49 9.25
CA LYS A 91 1.28 0.91 9.40
C LYS A 91 2.23 1.75 10.24
N GLU A 92 3.18 1.12 10.92
CA GLU A 92 4.13 1.84 11.76
C GLU A 92 4.89 2.87 10.93
N GLY A 93 4.91 4.11 11.40
CA GLY A 93 5.56 5.22 10.71
C GLY A 93 4.76 5.80 9.54
N ALA A 94 3.54 5.34 9.33
CA ALA A 94 2.72 5.82 8.21
C ALA A 94 2.33 7.29 8.37
N ILE A 95 2.12 7.93 7.24
CA ILE A 95 1.60 9.30 7.19
C ILE A 95 0.08 9.21 7.25
N GLU A 96 -0.53 9.95 8.15
CA GLU A 96 -1.98 9.94 8.29
C GLU A 96 -2.62 11.00 7.40
N GLU A 97 -3.49 10.54 6.49
CA GLU A 97 -4.32 11.42 5.68
C GLU A 97 -5.77 11.33 6.18
N SER A 98 -6.68 12.06 5.55
CA SER A 98 -8.06 12.16 6.06
C SER A 98 -8.77 10.79 6.09
N ASN A 99 -8.60 9.98 5.07
CA ASN A 99 -9.28 8.68 4.97
C ASN A 99 -8.35 7.50 4.73
N LEU A 100 -7.05 7.74 4.71
CA LEU A 100 -6.02 6.74 4.44
C LEU A 100 -4.84 6.92 5.37
N LEU A 101 -4.07 5.86 5.53
CA LEU A 101 -2.68 5.94 5.97
C LEU A 101 -1.80 5.69 4.75
N ILE A 102 -0.69 6.41 4.64
CA ILE A 102 0.28 6.16 3.56
C ILE A 102 1.47 5.44 4.18
N VAL A 103 1.80 4.29 3.66
CA VAL A 103 2.91 3.48 4.17
C VAL A 103 4.21 4.31 4.20
N SER A 104 5.03 4.13 5.23
CA SER A 104 6.32 4.82 5.29
C SER A 104 7.21 4.37 4.13
N ILE A 105 8.18 5.20 3.75
CA ILE A 105 9.12 4.87 2.68
C ILE A 105 9.89 3.60 3.05
N GLU A 106 10.29 3.47 4.32
CA GLU A 106 11.04 2.30 4.79
C GLU A 106 10.22 1.02 4.69
N LYS A 107 8.95 1.07 5.10
CA LYS A 107 8.07 -0.11 4.96
C LYS A 107 7.75 -0.40 3.51
N LEU A 108 7.64 0.63 2.68
CA LEU A 108 7.42 0.43 1.25
C LEU A 108 8.62 -0.28 0.62
N LEU A 109 9.83 0.13 0.97
CA LEU A 109 11.05 -0.57 0.55
C LEU A 109 11.03 -2.02 1.01
N PHE A 110 10.67 -2.26 2.27
CA PHE A 110 10.57 -3.61 2.81
C PHE A 110 9.62 -4.47 1.98
N LEU A 111 8.43 -3.96 1.68
CA LEU A 111 7.44 -4.68 0.89
C LEU A 111 7.93 -4.97 -0.52
N LYS A 112 8.60 -4.01 -1.16
CA LYS A 112 9.15 -4.21 -2.50
C LYS A 112 10.27 -5.25 -2.49
N THR A 113 11.08 -5.30 -1.43
CA THR A 113 12.13 -6.32 -1.34
C THR A 113 11.57 -7.71 -1.12
N LEU A 114 10.44 -7.86 -0.43
CA LEU A 114 9.77 -9.16 -0.30
C LEU A 114 9.33 -9.70 -1.65
N ALA A 115 9.02 -8.82 -2.59
CA ALA A 115 8.55 -9.19 -3.92
C ALA A 115 9.63 -9.12 -4.98
N ILE A 116 10.89 -8.95 -4.61
CA ILE A 116 11.98 -8.61 -5.54
C ILE A 116 12.28 -9.69 -6.58
N LYS A 117 11.85 -10.91 -6.33
CA LYS A 117 12.00 -11.96 -7.34
C LYS A 117 11.19 -11.67 -8.62
N HIS A 118 10.24 -10.74 -8.53
CA HIS A 118 9.58 -10.19 -9.71
C HIS A 118 10.40 -9.00 -10.20
N GLU A 119 11.04 -9.14 -11.33
CA GLU A 119 11.99 -8.15 -11.86
C GLU A 119 11.44 -6.73 -11.90
N LYS A 120 10.15 -6.57 -12.15
CA LYS A 120 9.52 -5.25 -12.21
C LYS A 120 9.67 -4.43 -10.94
N TYR A 121 9.88 -5.08 -9.79
CA TYR A 121 10.03 -4.37 -8.51
C TYR A 121 11.45 -3.92 -8.24
N TYR A 122 12.41 -4.39 -9.01
CA TYR A 122 13.82 -4.00 -8.82
C TYR A 122 14.01 -2.50 -8.99
N GLN A 123 13.37 -1.91 -9.99
CA GLN A 123 13.47 -0.46 -10.21
C GLN A 123 12.86 0.32 -9.05
N ASP A 124 11.77 -0.17 -8.49
CA ASP A 124 11.15 0.45 -7.32
C ASP A 124 12.10 0.44 -6.13
N VAL A 125 12.81 -0.66 -5.91
CA VAL A 125 13.80 -0.78 -4.84
C VAL A 125 14.89 0.29 -5.01
N LEU A 126 15.41 0.44 -6.23
CA LEU A 126 16.44 1.44 -6.51
C LEU A 126 15.93 2.86 -6.22
N LEU A 127 14.70 3.18 -6.64
CA LEU A 127 14.12 4.50 -6.39
C LEU A 127 13.96 4.78 -4.90
N LEU A 128 13.54 3.78 -4.14
CA LEU A 128 13.33 3.92 -2.71
C LEU A 128 14.66 4.07 -1.96
N VAL A 129 15.65 3.28 -2.34
CA VAL A 129 16.98 3.37 -1.73
C VAL A 129 17.57 4.75 -1.98
N ASP A 130 17.48 5.25 -3.23
CA ASP A 130 17.99 6.57 -3.56
C ASP A 130 17.31 7.66 -2.75
N GLU A 131 15.99 7.56 -2.57
CA GLU A 131 15.24 8.56 -1.81
C GLU A 131 15.60 8.52 -0.31
N ILE A 132 15.76 7.32 0.24
CA ILE A 132 16.14 7.16 1.64
C ILE A 132 17.52 7.76 1.89
N LEU A 133 18.47 7.45 1.01
CA LEU A 133 19.82 8.00 1.12
C LEU A 133 19.82 9.52 0.99
N LYS A 134 19.02 10.04 0.07
CA LYS A 134 18.89 11.49 -0.11
C LYS A 134 18.36 12.17 1.15
N ARG A 135 17.34 11.59 1.78
CA ARG A 135 16.77 12.14 3.02
C ARG A 135 17.73 12.03 4.19
N GLN A 136 18.45 10.92 4.27
CA GLN A 136 19.37 10.64 5.37
C GLN A 136 20.61 11.51 5.31
N TYR A 137 21.12 11.78 4.12
CA TYR A 137 22.37 12.49 3.93
C TYR A 137 22.20 13.83 3.23
N ALA A 138 20.99 14.32 3.12
CA ALA A 138 20.75 15.60 2.49
C ALA A 138 21.45 16.71 3.28
N VAL A 139 22.16 17.56 2.55
CA VAL A 139 22.79 18.76 3.12
C VAL A 139 22.11 19.97 2.49
N ASN A 140 21.62 20.83 3.30
CA ASN A 140 20.89 21.98 2.82
C ASN A 140 21.80 23.14 2.49
#